data_71bf7f67f7fd4f444d0b4eaf9093c362
#
_entry.id   71bf7f67f7fd4f444d0b4eaf9093c362
#
_cell.length_a   1.000
_cell.length_b   1.000
_cell.length_c   1.000
_cell.angle_alpha   90.00
_cell.angle_beta   90.00
_cell.angle_gamma   90.00
#
_symmetry.space_group_name_H-M   'P 1'
#
loop_
_entity.id
_entity.type
_entity.pdbx_description
1 polymer ?
#
loop_
_entity_poly.entity_id
_entity_poly.type
_entity_poly.pdbx_seq_one_letter_code
_entity_poly.pdbx_strand_id
1 'polypeptide(L)'
;MKKGLVVWLLVLASYAVPITLVRAAEEPKPPATEPKPAEPAEKPLEPGWLSLDSSVGAADRWIALNKAAVEGAIGINISGFLDTAYNWSSNHPSNPAFISGRIFNKDYNKIQFNNFNLTFDKPEKDWGVGFHLSGMFGRDAALLGENTFWGPALHKEPSAQLFESYVTTTIPVGEGIQFKGGLFVTPLGAEIIPIPGSYNDQITRSFAFNYAIPLRNLGGLFSYPFLKTLTASAGLVTGWDDPHDTNGAPSGLVGVNFTPADWFAFVSNIIFGPEQRHNEGHTRVAWSNVATVKPMDPLTLLLEYTFGSEIKASTPTGNKNSQWYAFAATGSWGWTDRFFTSLRTELFLDEGASRTLGFAATKPIFNVSLGEVTLAGTYKFTKMLLGRAEVRQDWANRPVFQRGSGKADANQTTMAVQLLYQY
;
A
#
# COMPACT_ATOMS: atom_id res chain seq x y z
N MET A 1 -42.73 -11.45 0.81
CA MET A 1 -42.15 -11.15 2.15
C MET A 1 -41.23 -12.25 2.63
N LYS A 2 -40.17 -12.65 1.88
CA LYS A 2 -39.17 -13.66 2.33
C LYS A 2 -37.74 -13.37 1.85
N LYS A 3 -37.44 -12.15 1.38
CA LYS A 3 -36.08 -11.75 0.93
C LYS A 3 -35.32 -10.81 1.89
N GLY A 4 -35.94 -10.39 3.01
CA GLY A 4 -35.32 -9.47 3.96
C GLY A 4 -34.53 -10.13 5.12
N LEU A 5 -34.71 -11.43 5.34
CA LEU A 5 -34.15 -12.10 6.53
C LEU A 5 -32.71 -12.61 6.33
N VAL A 6 -32.30 -12.86 5.09
CA VAL A 6 -30.95 -13.36 4.77
C VAL A 6 -29.89 -12.25 4.82
N VAL A 7 -30.28 -11.01 4.53
CA VAL A 7 -29.35 -9.85 4.58
C VAL A 7 -29.02 -9.47 6.03
N TRP A 8 -29.93 -9.62 6.98
CA TRP A 8 -29.70 -9.29 8.40
C TRP A 8 -28.82 -10.31 9.13
N LEU A 9 -28.82 -11.57 8.72
CA LEU A 9 -27.94 -12.59 9.32
C LEU A 9 -26.48 -12.47 8.86
N LEU A 10 -26.22 -11.91 7.69
CA LEU A 10 -24.85 -11.59 7.22
C LEU A 10 -24.30 -10.31 7.86
N VAL A 11 -25.17 -9.38 8.25
CA VAL A 11 -24.78 -8.14 8.94
C VAL A 11 -24.44 -8.39 10.42
N LEU A 12 -25.07 -9.37 11.06
CA LEU A 12 -24.79 -9.72 12.46
C LEU A 12 -23.52 -10.58 12.64
N ALA A 13 -23.05 -11.25 11.57
CA ALA A 13 -21.78 -11.98 11.59
C ALA A 13 -20.55 -11.08 11.35
N SER A 14 -20.75 -9.82 10.97
CA SER A 14 -19.67 -8.85 10.67
C SER A 14 -19.26 -7.96 11.87
N TYR A 15 -19.76 -8.24 13.08
CA TYR A 15 -19.32 -7.53 14.30
C TYR A 15 -18.10 -8.17 15.00
N ALA A 16 -17.33 -8.97 14.30
CA ALA A 16 -16.02 -9.43 14.79
C ALA A 16 -14.94 -8.46 14.28
N VAL A 17 -14.29 -7.81 15.19
CA VAL A 17 -13.36 -6.68 15.11
C VAL A 17 -12.02 -7.01 14.47
N PRO A 18 -11.44 -6.10 13.76
CA PRO A 18 -10.28 -6.19 12.85
C PRO A 18 -8.96 -5.50 13.25
N ILE A 19 -7.87 -5.79 12.57
CA ILE A 19 -6.49 -5.43 12.94
C ILE A 19 -5.56 -5.06 11.79
N THR A 20 -4.76 -3.99 11.88
CA THR A 20 -3.62 -3.61 11.01
C THR A 20 -2.29 -3.67 11.73
N LEU A 21 -1.29 -4.21 11.09
CA LEU A 21 0.10 -4.01 11.44
C LEU A 21 0.52 -2.55 11.12
N VAL A 22 0.34 -1.65 12.10
CA VAL A 22 1.35 -0.62 12.28
C VAL A 22 2.48 -1.34 13.00
N ARG A 23 3.66 -1.44 12.41
CA ARG A 23 4.85 -1.90 13.09
C ARG A 23 5.02 -1.00 14.31
N ALA A 24 4.73 -1.54 15.51
CA ALA A 24 4.87 -0.82 16.75
C ALA A 24 6.28 -0.25 16.82
N ALA A 25 6.38 1.00 17.27
CA ALA A 25 7.62 1.52 17.80
C ALA A 25 8.20 0.47 18.77
N GLU A 26 9.50 0.22 18.67
CA GLU A 26 10.20 -0.74 19.53
C GLU A 26 9.81 -0.57 20.99
N GLU A 27 9.55 -1.69 21.66
CA GLU A 27 9.30 -1.73 23.11
C GLU A 27 10.42 -1.02 23.89
N PRO A 28 10.12 -0.36 25.01
CA PRO A 28 11.15 0.18 25.88
C PRO A 28 12.03 -0.97 26.38
N LYS A 29 13.32 -0.88 26.07
CA LYS A 29 14.36 -1.83 26.38
C LYS A 29 14.36 -2.15 27.89
N PRO A 30 14.22 -3.42 28.30
CA PRO A 30 14.42 -3.79 29.69
C PRO A 30 15.87 -3.48 30.12
N PRO A 31 16.13 -3.25 31.42
CA PRO A 31 17.45 -2.86 31.92
C PRO A 31 18.51 -3.88 31.50
N ALA A 32 19.69 -3.36 31.17
CA ALA A 32 20.82 -4.10 30.62
C ALA A 32 21.10 -5.42 31.36
N THR A 33 20.86 -6.51 30.64
CA THR A 33 21.43 -7.82 30.97
C THR A 33 22.78 -7.97 30.29
N GLU A 34 23.68 -8.72 30.93
CA GLU A 34 25.05 -8.98 30.55
C GLU A 34 25.26 -9.31 29.04
N PRO A 35 26.43 -9.03 28.45
CA PRO A 35 26.67 -9.21 27.04
C PRO A 35 26.51 -10.67 26.62
N LYS A 36 25.55 -10.93 25.73
CA LYS A 36 25.34 -12.21 25.07
C LYS A 36 26.63 -12.58 24.31
N PRO A 37 27.07 -13.85 24.34
CA PRO A 37 28.24 -14.29 23.57
C PRO A 37 28.07 -13.95 22.10
N ALA A 38 29.15 -13.47 21.46
CA ALA A 38 29.17 -13.13 20.06
C ALA A 38 28.61 -14.29 19.22
N GLU A 39 27.66 -13.98 18.32
CA GLU A 39 27.20 -14.93 17.30
C GLU A 39 28.42 -15.50 16.54
N PRO A 40 28.42 -16.81 16.24
CA PRO A 40 29.49 -17.39 15.43
C PRO A 40 29.58 -16.65 14.09
N ALA A 41 30.77 -16.23 13.71
CA ALA A 41 31.04 -15.62 12.41
C ALA A 41 30.43 -16.48 11.31
N GLU A 42 29.57 -15.88 10.46
CA GLU A 42 28.99 -16.56 9.29
C GLU A 42 30.11 -17.17 8.48
N LYS A 43 30.01 -18.48 8.20
CA LYS A 43 30.97 -19.19 7.33
C LYS A 43 31.02 -18.48 5.98
N PRO A 44 32.22 -18.22 5.43
CA PRO A 44 32.34 -17.68 4.08
C PRO A 44 31.62 -18.61 3.10
N LEU A 45 30.70 -18.05 2.30
CA LEU A 45 30.05 -18.76 1.22
C LEU A 45 31.10 -19.15 0.17
N GLU A 46 31.17 -20.43 -0.16
CA GLU A 46 32.02 -20.95 -1.25
C GLU A 46 31.73 -20.21 -2.57
N PRO A 47 32.72 -19.85 -3.39
CA PRO A 47 32.54 -19.09 -4.62
C PRO A 47 31.84 -19.92 -5.68
N GLY A 48 30.54 -19.86 -5.76
CA GLY A 48 29.77 -20.24 -6.96
C GLY A 48 29.90 -19.14 -8.01
N TRP A 49 30.15 -19.50 -9.23
CA TRP A 49 30.58 -18.75 -10.43
C TRP A 49 29.72 -17.55 -10.89
N LEU A 50 29.17 -16.78 -9.98
CA LEU A 50 28.71 -15.41 -10.17
C LEU A 50 29.29 -14.55 -9.05
N SER A 51 30.43 -13.93 -9.37
CA SER A 51 31.18 -13.03 -8.48
C SER A 51 30.46 -11.73 -8.11
N LEU A 52 29.18 -11.60 -8.41
CA LEU A 52 28.32 -10.50 -8.01
C LEU A 52 28.14 -10.41 -6.48
N ASP A 53 28.20 -11.54 -5.78
CA ASP A 53 27.89 -11.61 -4.34
C ASP A 53 28.92 -10.89 -3.46
N SER A 54 30.20 -10.91 -3.83
CA SER A 54 31.25 -10.29 -3.00
C SER A 54 31.34 -8.77 -3.17
N SER A 55 31.16 -8.25 -4.39
CA SER A 55 31.24 -6.81 -4.66
C SER A 55 29.98 -6.08 -4.21
N VAL A 56 28.79 -6.65 -4.46
CA VAL A 56 27.51 -6.09 -3.99
C VAL A 56 27.42 -6.15 -2.46
N GLY A 57 27.82 -7.27 -1.85
CA GLY A 57 27.87 -7.39 -0.38
C GLY A 57 28.92 -6.49 0.27
N ALA A 58 30.00 -6.11 -0.43
CA ALA A 58 30.96 -5.10 0.04
C ALA A 58 30.35 -3.69 0.00
N ALA A 59 29.61 -3.36 -1.07
CA ALA A 59 28.87 -2.10 -1.16
C ALA A 59 27.81 -1.98 -0.05
N ASP A 60 27.02 -3.03 0.19
CA ASP A 60 26.04 -3.08 1.27
C ASP A 60 26.66 -2.81 2.64
N ARG A 61 27.81 -3.44 2.93
CA ARG A 61 28.54 -3.22 4.19
C ARG A 61 29.07 -1.78 4.32
N TRP A 62 29.61 -1.25 3.25
CA TRP A 62 30.13 0.13 3.24
C TRP A 62 29.01 1.13 3.47
N ILE A 63 27.87 0.98 2.81
CA ILE A 63 26.67 1.82 2.99
C ILE A 63 26.16 1.72 4.43
N ALA A 64 26.01 0.50 4.95
CA ALA A 64 25.50 0.27 6.30
C ALA A 64 26.40 0.92 7.38
N LEU A 65 27.73 0.82 7.26
CA LEU A 65 28.68 1.43 8.20
C LEU A 65 28.64 2.96 8.16
N ASN A 66 28.62 3.54 6.96
CA ASN A 66 28.58 5.01 6.83
C ASN A 66 27.22 5.59 7.25
N LYS A 67 26.13 4.90 6.93
CA LYS A 67 24.78 5.21 7.38
C LYS A 67 24.72 5.27 8.92
N ALA A 68 25.14 4.21 9.60
CA ALA A 68 25.13 4.14 11.06
C ALA A 68 25.97 5.27 11.73
N ALA A 69 27.11 5.62 11.13
CA ALA A 69 27.94 6.71 11.63
C ALA A 69 27.24 8.07 11.50
N VAL A 70 26.61 8.35 10.37
CA VAL A 70 25.87 9.60 10.12
C VAL A 70 24.63 9.65 11.01
N GLU A 71 23.82 8.59 11.05
CA GLU A 71 22.61 8.52 11.87
C GLU A 71 22.91 8.70 13.36
N GLY A 72 24.00 8.08 13.85
CA GLY A 72 24.45 8.25 15.23
C GLY A 72 24.89 9.68 15.57
N ALA A 73 25.48 10.39 14.60
CA ALA A 73 25.93 11.76 14.78
C ALA A 73 24.79 12.79 14.82
N ILE A 74 23.74 12.59 13.99
CA ILE A 74 22.63 13.56 13.84
C ILE A 74 21.36 13.15 14.56
N GLY A 75 21.24 11.88 15.01
CA GLY A 75 20.04 11.36 15.67
C GLY A 75 18.82 11.24 14.75
N ILE A 76 19.03 11.13 13.44
CA ILE A 76 18.01 10.97 12.40
C ILE A 76 18.33 9.71 11.62
N ASN A 77 17.36 8.80 11.47
CA ASN A 77 17.48 7.62 10.62
C ASN A 77 17.30 8.05 9.16
N ILE A 78 18.17 7.58 8.29
CA ILE A 78 18.11 7.84 6.84
C ILE A 78 17.90 6.49 6.15
N SER A 79 16.90 6.41 5.29
CA SER A 79 16.62 5.20 4.53
C SER A 79 16.11 5.53 3.14
N GLY A 80 16.19 4.57 2.24
CA GLY A 80 15.74 4.77 0.89
C GLY A 80 15.65 3.47 0.11
N PHE A 81 15.08 3.55 -1.08
CA PHE A 81 15.11 2.45 -2.02
C PHE A 81 15.12 2.94 -3.47
N LEU A 82 15.57 2.05 -4.33
CA LEU A 82 15.55 2.18 -5.79
C LEU A 82 14.70 1.06 -6.36
N ASP A 83 13.76 1.41 -7.22
CA ASP A 83 12.87 0.46 -7.91
C ASP A 83 12.95 0.66 -9.42
N THR A 84 13.28 -0.42 -10.13
CA THR A 84 13.30 -0.46 -11.59
C THR A 84 12.57 -1.72 -12.05
N ALA A 85 11.61 -1.57 -12.95
CA ALA A 85 10.84 -2.70 -13.47
C ALA A 85 10.67 -2.65 -14.99
N TYR A 86 10.36 -3.81 -15.55
CA TYR A 86 9.89 -3.98 -16.91
C TYR A 86 8.53 -4.67 -16.86
N ASN A 87 7.54 -4.13 -17.60
CA ASN A 87 6.18 -4.68 -17.65
C ASN A 87 5.78 -5.02 -19.09
N TRP A 88 5.18 -6.18 -19.28
CA TRP A 88 4.65 -6.66 -20.53
C TRP A 88 3.16 -7.04 -20.39
N SER A 89 2.39 -6.95 -21.49
CA SER A 89 0.98 -7.37 -21.54
C SER A 89 0.66 -8.08 -22.85
N SER A 90 -0.13 -9.16 -22.76
CA SER A 90 -0.66 -9.89 -23.92
C SER A 90 -1.57 -9.03 -24.82
N ASN A 91 -2.12 -7.95 -24.28
CA ASN A 91 -3.02 -7.08 -25.02
C ASN A 91 -2.30 -6.05 -25.89
N HIS A 92 -0.96 -5.95 -25.77
CA HIS A 92 -0.12 -5.02 -26.55
C HIS A 92 -0.70 -3.61 -26.64
N PRO A 93 -1.01 -2.94 -25.50
CA PRO A 93 -1.62 -1.60 -25.55
C PRO A 93 -0.72 -0.62 -26.28
N SER A 94 -1.34 0.21 -27.12
CA SER A 94 -0.63 1.22 -27.92
C SER A 94 -1.50 2.46 -28.05
N ASN A 95 -0.97 3.64 -27.81
CA ASN A 95 -1.67 4.91 -27.88
C ASN A 95 -2.93 5.03 -26.98
N PRO A 96 -2.77 5.25 -25.65
CA PRO A 96 -1.49 5.23 -24.95
C PRO A 96 -0.99 3.82 -24.71
N ALA A 97 0.34 3.65 -24.55
CA ALA A 97 0.97 2.36 -24.28
C ALA A 97 0.91 2.03 -22.78
N PHE A 98 -0.29 1.97 -22.21
CA PHE A 98 -0.53 1.73 -20.79
C PHE A 98 -1.33 0.46 -20.55
N ILE A 99 -0.89 -0.32 -19.58
CA ILE A 99 -1.61 -1.48 -19.06
C ILE A 99 -2.78 -0.98 -18.21
N SER A 100 -4.00 -1.34 -18.59
CA SER A 100 -5.22 -0.91 -17.88
C SER A 100 -5.34 -1.57 -16.51
N GLY A 101 -6.14 -0.97 -15.63
CA GLY A 101 -6.51 -1.58 -14.35
C GLY A 101 -5.49 -1.36 -13.23
N ARG A 102 -4.56 -0.41 -13.36
CA ARG A 102 -3.56 -0.11 -12.33
C ARG A 102 -3.10 1.35 -12.36
N ILE A 103 -2.70 1.87 -11.22
CA ILE A 103 -2.09 3.19 -11.08
C ILE A 103 -0.59 3.09 -11.36
N PHE A 104 0.12 2.22 -10.61
CA PHE A 104 1.55 1.98 -10.72
C PHE A 104 1.86 0.82 -11.68
N ASN A 105 3.09 0.75 -12.17
CA ASN A 105 3.55 -0.31 -13.09
C ASN A 105 2.69 -0.42 -14.37
N LYS A 106 2.13 0.69 -14.86
CA LYS A 106 1.21 0.71 -16.00
C LYS A 106 1.89 0.87 -17.36
N ASP A 107 3.15 1.32 -17.40
CA ASP A 107 3.84 1.54 -18.68
C ASP A 107 4.19 0.19 -19.34
N TYR A 108 3.77 0.03 -20.60
CA TYR A 108 3.90 -1.21 -21.35
C TYR A 108 5.21 -1.26 -22.14
N ASN A 109 5.90 -2.41 -22.09
CA ASN A 109 7.05 -2.76 -22.92
C ASN A 109 8.22 -1.76 -22.82
N LYS A 110 8.50 -1.30 -21.62
CA LYS A 110 9.58 -0.38 -21.30
C LYS A 110 10.27 -0.79 -20.01
N ILE A 111 11.58 -0.62 -19.96
CA ILE A 111 12.30 -0.58 -18.68
C ILE A 111 11.97 0.77 -18.04
N GLN A 112 11.46 0.73 -16.83
CA GLN A 112 10.96 1.87 -16.11
C GLN A 112 11.74 2.07 -14.82
N PHE A 113 12.29 3.26 -14.61
CA PHE A 113 12.72 3.72 -13.31
C PHE A 113 11.48 4.17 -12.54
N ASN A 114 10.97 3.29 -11.68
CA ASN A 114 9.73 3.53 -10.98
C ASN A 114 9.92 4.56 -9.88
N ASN A 115 10.88 4.31 -8.98
CA ASN A 115 11.00 5.10 -7.77
C ASN A 115 12.42 5.14 -7.22
N PHE A 116 12.87 6.33 -6.86
CA PHE A 116 13.88 6.55 -5.84
C PHE A 116 13.19 7.23 -4.66
N ASN A 117 13.18 6.58 -3.53
CA ASN A 117 12.64 7.14 -2.29
C ASN A 117 13.79 7.45 -1.33
N LEU A 118 13.71 8.61 -0.68
CA LEU A 118 14.61 9.02 0.37
C LEU A 118 13.80 9.49 1.57
N THR A 119 14.05 8.85 2.71
CA THR A 119 13.31 9.08 3.96
C THR A 119 14.25 9.49 5.08
N PHE A 120 13.85 10.53 5.82
CA PHE A 120 14.44 10.99 7.06
C PHE A 120 13.43 10.79 8.18
N ASP A 121 13.80 10.01 9.19
CA ASP A 121 12.94 9.68 10.30
C ASP A 121 13.63 9.98 11.63
N LYS A 122 13.01 10.82 12.44
CA LYS A 122 13.43 11.09 13.80
C LYS A 122 12.39 10.53 14.75
N PRO A 123 12.67 9.40 15.41
CA PRO A 123 11.73 8.84 16.35
C PRO A 123 11.54 9.79 17.56
N GLU A 124 10.35 9.76 18.10
CA GLU A 124 10.02 10.43 19.34
C GLU A 124 10.81 9.79 20.50
N LYS A 125 11.36 10.63 21.38
CA LYS A 125 12.04 10.19 22.61
C LYS A 125 11.46 10.96 23.79
N ASP A 126 11.23 10.27 24.88
CA ASP A 126 10.92 10.86 26.19
C ASP A 126 9.81 11.94 26.15
N TRP A 127 8.65 11.62 25.56
CA TRP A 127 7.53 12.57 25.39
C TRP A 127 7.87 13.80 24.51
N GLY A 128 8.84 13.65 23.66
CA GLY A 128 9.28 14.69 22.74
C GLY A 128 8.47 14.75 21.46
N VAL A 129 9.09 15.29 20.43
CA VAL A 129 8.52 15.37 19.07
C VAL A 129 9.40 14.57 18.12
N GLY A 130 8.76 13.64 17.40
CA GLY A 130 9.32 12.95 16.26
C GLY A 130 8.88 13.59 14.95
N PHE A 131 9.55 13.26 13.87
CA PHE A 131 9.09 13.62 12.52
C PHE A 131 9.47 12.55 11.51
N HIS A 132 8.69 12.50 10.45
CA HIS A 132 8.95 11.70 9.26
C HIS A 132 8.89 12.59 8.03
N LEU A 133 9.89 12.51 7.17
CA LEU A 133 9.96 13.25 5.91
C LEU A 133 10.43 12.30 4.80
N SER A 134 9.61 12.08 3.79
CA SER A 134 9.90 11.17 2.69
C SER A 134 9.66 11.85 1.34
N GLY A 135 10.66 11.80 0.48
CA GLY A 135 10.61 12.25 -0.91
C GLY A 135 10.58 11.06 -1.87
N MET A 136 9.79 11.18 -2.92
CA MET A 136 9.64 10.20 -3.98
C MET A 136 10.03 10.84 -5.32
N PHE A 137 10.85 10.16 -6.12
CA PHE A 137 11.33 10.63 -7.41
C PHE A 137 11.17 9.52 -8.46
N GLY A 138 10.78 9.87 -9.69
CA GLY A 138 10.63 8.93 -10.80
C GLY A 138 9.18 8.78 -11.27
N ARG A 139 8.90 7.67 -11.95
CA ARG A 139 7.59 7.43 -12.58
C ARG A 139 6.45 7.33 -11.57
N ASP A 140 6.67 6.68 -10.44
CA ASP A 140 5.65 6.53 -9.39
C ASP A 140 5.24 7.89 -8.81
N ALA A 141 6.19 8.83 -8.70
CA ALA A 141 5.90 10.20 -8.29
C ALA A 141 4.98 10.91 -9.30
N ALA A 142 5.21 10.74 -10.60
CA ALA A 142 4.33 11.27 -11.64
C ALA A 142 2.94 10.65 -11.57
N LEU A 143 2.85 9.32 -11.49
CA LEU A 143 1.59 8.58 -11.42
C LEU A 143 0.78 8.92 -10.18
N LEU A 144 1.45 9.10 -9.05
CA LEU A 144 0.81 9.55 -7.81
C LEU A 144 0.23 10.97 -7.99
N GLY A 145 0.95 11.88 -8.63
CA GLY A 145 0.46 13.23 -8.94
C GLY A 145 -0.70 13.24 -9.94
N GLU A 146 -0.70 12.34 -10.94
CA GLU A 146 -1.78 12.21 -11.93
C GLU A 146 -3.09 11.67 -11.31
N ASN A 147 -3.00 10.80 -10.31
CA ASN A 147 -4.13 10.08 -9.72
C ASN A 147 -4.62 10.66 -8.39
N THR A 148 -3.98 11.70 -7.90
CA THR A 148 -4.36 12.41 -6.67
C THR A 148 -4.42 13.91 -6.95
N PHE A 149 -5.16 14.66 -6.12
CA PHE A 149 -5.22 16.13 -6.23
C PHE A 149 -3.93 16.85 -5.79
N TRP A 150 -2.85 16.11 -5.55
CA TRP A 150 -1.55 16.65 -5.09
C TRP A 150 -0.79 17.44 -6.16
N GLY A 151 -1.46 17.70 -7.26
CA GLY A 151 -1.13 18.80 -8.15
C GLY A 151 -0.49 18.42 -9.48
N PRO A 152 -0.70 19.30 -10.44
CA PRO A 152 -0.14 19.23 -11.80
C PRO A 152 1.32 19.69 -11.87
N ALA A 153 1.98 19.99 -10.75
CA ALA A 153 3.16 20.84 -10.75
C ALA A 153 4.39 20.23 -11.45
N LEU A 154 4.45 18.91 -11.63
CA LEU A 154 5.64 18.25 -12.17
C LEU A 154 5.29 17.15 -13.19
N HIS A 155 4.44 17.46 -14.16
CA HIS A 155 4.02 16.53 -15.21
C HIS A 155 5.12 16.07 -16.18
N LYS A 156 6.34 16.56 -16.04
CA LYS A 156 7.45 16.14 -16.89
C LYS A 156 8.33 15.15 -16.13
N GLU A 157 8.57 14.02 -16.73
CA GLU A 157 9.56 13.05 -16.26
C GLU A 157 10.99 13.68 -16.24
N PRO A 158 11.80 13.45 -15.21
CA PRO A 158 11.48 12.75 -13.95
C PRO A 158 10.68 13.65 -13.01
N SER A 159 9.66 13.08 -12.36
CA SER A 159 8.84 13.79 -11.38
C SER A 159 9.36 13.61 -9.96
N ALA A 160 9.06 14.58 -9.10
CA ALA A 160 9.34 14.54 -7.69
C ALA A 160 8.07 14.86 -6.88
N GLN A 161 7.86 14.17 -5.78
CA GLN A 161 6.74 14.37 -4.87
C GLN A 161 7.23 14.38 -3.44
N LEU A 162 6.68 15.26 -2.60
CA LEU A 162 6.68 15.06 -1.16
C LEU A 162 5.73 13.89 -0.87
N PHE A 163 6.29 12.74 -0.49
CA PHE A 163 5.52 11.52 -0.35
C PHE A 163 4.80 11.45 0.98
N GLU A 164 5.54 11.60 2.06
CA GLU A 164 5.02 11.75 3.42
C GLU A 164 5.77 12.87 4.15
N SER A 165 5.06 13.60 4.99
CA SER A 165 5.64 14.62 5.87
C SER A 165 4.72 14.82 7.06
N TYR A 166 5.09 14.27 8.20
CA TYR A 166 4.29 14.38 9.42
C TYR A 166 5.18 14.50 10.66
N VAL A 167 4.60 15.05 11.70
CA VAL A 167 5.14 15.05 13.05
C VAL A 167 4.40 14.05 13.92
N THR A 168 5.10 13.49 14.91
CA THR A 168 4.52 12.63 15.94
C THR A 168 4.83 13.16 17.31
N THR A 169 3.91 12.97 18.25
CA THR A 169 4.15 13.23 19.67
C THR A 169 3.22 12.35 20.49
N THR A 170 3.64 11.99 21.69
CA THR A 170 2.81 11.27 22.65
C THR A 170 2.41 12.20 23.80
N ILE A 171 1.12 12.34 24.03
CA ILE A 171 0.56 13.10 25.13
C ILE A 171 0.50 12.17 26.34
N PRO A 172 1.10 12.53 27.52
CA PRO A 172 1.24 11.64 28.67
C PRO A 172 -0.07 11.52 29.48
N VAL A 173 -1.10 10.94 28.85
CA VAL A 173 -2.40 10.67 29.47
C VAL A 173 -2.68 9.17 29.41
N GLY A 174 -2.83 8.53 30.54
CA GLY A 174 -2.99 7.07 30.65
C GLY A 174 -1.78 6.34 30.08
N GLU A 175 -2.01 5.42 29.15
CA GLU A 175 -0.95 4.67 28.43
C GLU A 175 -0.26 5.50 27.34
N GLY A 176 -0.62 6.79 27.20
CA GLY A 176 -0.09 7.72 26.19
C GLY A 176 -0.99 7.82 24.95
N ILE A 177 -1.51 9.02 24.69
CA ILE A 177 -2.23 9.32 23.45
C ILE A 177 -1.21 9.71 22.39
N GLN A 178 -1.04 8.88 21.38
CA GLN A 178 -0.18 9.18 20.23
C GLN A 178 -0.89 10.12 19.27
N PHE A 179 -0.21 11.15 18.82
CA PHE A 179 -0.66 12.07 17.77
C PHE A 179 0.26 11.97 16.55
N LYS A 180 -0.34 11.89 15.36
CA LYS A 180 0.32 12.03 14.07
C LYS A 180 -0.36 13.15 13.30
N GLY A 181 0.38 14.17 12.87
CA GLY A 181 -0.16 15.31 12.13
C GLY A 181 0.66 15.67 10.91
N GLY A 182 0.04 15.76 9.75
CA GLY A 182 0.67 16.07 8.47
C GLY A 182 0.15 15.22 7.32
N LEU A 183 1.03 15.02 6.31
CA LEU A 183 0.77 14.17 5.15
C LEU A 183 1.28 12.76 5.42
N PHE A 184 0.42 11.78 5.33
CA PHE A 184 0.75 10.37 5.58
C PHE A 184 -0.02 9.44 4.62
N VAL A 185 0.55 8.24 4.37
CA VAL A 185 -0.16 7.20 3.61
C VAL A 185 -1.42 6.78 4.36
N THR A 186 -2.45 6.42 3.61
CA THR A 186 -3.70 5.94 4.19
C THR A 186 -3.47 4.72 5.09
N PRO A 187 -4.17 4.59 6.22
CA PRO A 187 -4.16 3.36 7.00
C PRO A 187 -5.14 2.30 6.47
N LEU A 188 -5.86 2.56 5.37
CA LEU A 188 -6.77 1.62 4.74
C LEU A 188 -6.03 0.69 3.80
N GLY A 189 -6.53 -0.55 3.66
CA GLY A 189 -6.02 -1.55 2.73
C GLY A 189 -4.87 -2.39 3.27
N ALA A 190 -4.62 -3.49 2.58
CA ALA A 190 -3.58 -4.46 2.91
C ALA A 190 -2.24 -4.15 2.25
N GLU A 191 -2.27 -3.49 1.10
CA GLU A 191 -1.09 -3.14 0.31
C GLU A 191 -0.64 -1.71 0.56
N ILE A 192 0.61 -1.45 0.28
CA ILE A 192 1.26 -0.15 0.52
C ILE A 192 1.85 0.44 -0.77
N ILE A 193 2.03 1.75 -0.79
CA ILE A 193 3.04 2.37 -1.65
C ILE A 193 4.39 2.06 -0.99
N PRO A 194 5.35 1.39 -1.69
CA PRO A 194 6.59 0.96 -1.06
C PRO A 194 7.36 2.09 -0.42
N ILE A 195 7.83 1.82 0.78
CA ILE A 195 8.73 2.68 1.55
C ILE A 195 9.98 1.89 1.93
N PRO A 196 11.08 2.53 2.34
CA PRO A 196 12.27 1.83 2.78
C PRO A 196 11.97 0.80 3.86
N GLY A 197 12.42 -0.45 3.64
CA GLY A 197 12.19 -1.55 4.56
C GLY A 197 10.82 -2.21 4.49
N SER A 198 9.89 -1.70 3.67
CA SER A 198 8.56 -2.29 3.51
C SER A 198 8.10 -2.26 2.05
N TYR A 199 7.71 -3.40 1.52
CA TYR A 199 7.21 -3.57 0.15
C TYR A 199 6.18 -4.70 0.12
N ASN A 200 5.31 -4.67 -0.90
CA ASN A 200 4.32 -5.73 -1.10
C ASN A 200 4.99 -7.00 -1.64
N ASP A 201 4.41 -8.15 -1.36
CA ASP A 201 4.93 -9.43 -1.87
C ASP A 201 4.80 -9.57 -3.39
N GLN A 202 3.81 -8.90 -4.00
CA GLN A 202 3.65 -8.74 -5.45
C GLN A 202 4.27 -7.44 -5.96
N ILE A 203 4.69 -7.43 -7.25
CA ILE A 203 5.16 -6.23 -7.94
C ILE A 203 3.99 -5.28 -8.21
N THR A 204 2.90 -5.81 -8.76
CA THR A 204 1.69 -5.04 -9.07
C THR A 204 0.71 -5.07 -7.91
N ARG A 205 -0.08 -4.00 -7.76
CA ARG A 205 -1.09 -3.87 -6.70
C ARG A 205 -2.43 -4.44 -7.13
N SER A 206 -3.23 -4.83 -6.14
CA SER A 206 -4.61 -5.26 -6.29
C SER A 206 -5.52 -4.16 -6.87
N PHE A 207 -6.70 -4.50 -7.34
CA PHE A 207 -7.73 -3.52 -7.67
C PHE A 207 -8.24 -2.82 -6.41
N ALA A 208 -8.28 -3.50 -5.26
CA ALA A 208 -8.60 -2.91 -3.96
C ALA A 208 -7.71 -1.73 -3.65
N PHE A 209 -6.40 -1.90 -3.73
CA PHE A 209 -5.43 -0.82 -3.54
C PHE A 209 -5.63 0.31 -4.55
N ASN A 210 -5.79 -0.02 -5.84
CA ASN A 210 -5.84 0.99 -6.89
C ASN A 210 -7.15 1.81 -6.87
N TYR A 211 -8.27 1.22 -6.41
CA TYR A 211 -9.60 1.82 -6.65
C TYR A 211 -10.51 1.87 -5.43
N ALA A 212 -10.31 1.03 -4.40
CA ALA A 212 -11.25 0.95 -3.29
C ALA A 212 -10.95 1.90 -2.14
N ILE A 213 -9.71 2.41 -2.03
CA ILE A 213 -9.21 3.19 -0.89
C ILE A 213 -8.45 4.43 -1.37
N PRO A 214 -8.28 5.48 -0.53
CA PRO A 214 -7.35 6.57 -0.83
C PRO A 214 -5.90 6.07 -0.78
N LEU A 215 -4.97 6.84 -1.34
CA LEU A 215 -3.54 6.56 -1.29
C LEU A 215 -2.87 7.31 -0.14
N ARG A 216 -3.25 8.57 0.09
CA ARG A 216 -2.67 9.45 1.11
C ARG A 216 -3.73 10.34 1.74
N ASN A 217 -3.45 10.76 2.97
CA ASN A 217 -4.29 11.69 3.72
C ASN A 217 -3.44 12.85 4.29
N LEU A 218 -4.00 14.05 4.31
CA LEU A 218 -3.46 15.20 5.03
C LEU A 218 -4.37 15.52 6.20
N GLY A 219 -3.84 15.55 7.42
CA GLY A 219 -4.64 15.83 8.61
C GLY A 219 -3.98 15.43 9.91
N GLY A 220 -4.80 15.12 10.90
CA GLY A 220 -4.36 14.68 12.22
C GLY A 220 -5.07 13.41 12.67
N LEU A 221 -4.31 12.49 13.24
CA LEU A 221 -4.79 11.21 13.76
C LEU A 221 -4.31 11.04 15.20
N PHE A 222 -5.21 10.77 16.12
CA PHE A 222 -4.94 10.37 17.49
C PHE A 222 -5.11 8.86 17.62
N SER A 223 -4.22 8.20 18.36
CA SER A 223 -4.29 6.76 18.63
C SER A 223 -4.08 6.51 20.13
N TYR A 224 -4.82 5.57 20.69
CA TYR A 224 -4.72 5.20 22.09
C TYR A 224 -4.71 3.68 22.27
N PRO A 225 -3.71 3.11 22.96
CA PRO A 225 -3.64 1.69 23.26
C PRO A 225 -4.52 1.37 24.47
N PHE A 226 -5.78 0.98 24.25
CA PHE A 226 -6.70 0.58 25.31
C PHE A 226 -6.25 -0.70 26.04
N LEU A 227 -5.63 -1.60 25.30
CA LEU A 227 -5.03 -2.84 25.79
C LEU A 227 -3.70 -3.05 25.05
N LYS A 228 -2.84 -3.92 25.57
CA LYS A 228 -1.60 -4.34 24.86
C LYS A 228 -1.89 -4.93 23.49
N THR A 229 -3.10 -5.46 23.30
CA THR A 229 -3.56 -6.11 22.07
C THR A 229 -4.54 -5.26 21.27
N LEU A 230 -4.95 -4.08 21.76
CA LEU A 230 -6.01 -3.27 21.15
C LEU A 230 -5.65 -1.79 21.16
N THR A 231 -5.46 -1.21 19.97
CA THR A 231 -5.31 0.23 19.77
C THR A 231 -6.48 0.75 18.94
N ALA A 232 -7.09 1.86 19.32
CA ALA A 232 -8.03 2.57 18.49
C ALA A 232 -7.47 3.93 18.07
N SER A 233 -7.87 4.38 16.89
CA SER A 233 -7.47 5.69 16.35
C SER A 233 -8.68 6.46 15.82
N ALA A 234 -8.62 7.79 15.92
CA ALA A 234 -9.61 8.69 15.35
C ALA A 234 -8.97 10.02 14.97
N GLY A 235 -9.41 10.60 13.87
CA GLY A 235 -8.87 11.85 13.38
C GLY A 235 -9.71 12.49 12.28
N LEU A 236 -9.21 13.61 11.80
CA LEU A 236 -9.79 14.36 10.68
C LEU A 236 -8.70 14.57 9.62
N VAL A 237 -9.12 14.43 8.37
CA VAL A 237 -8.29 14.64 7.19
C VAL A 237 -9.02 15.54 6.19
N THR A 238 -8.27 16.18 5.30
CA THR A 238 -8.84 17.06 4.27
C THR A 238 -9.71 16.34 3.25
N GLY A 239 -9.57 15.02 3.12
CA GLY A 239 -10.38 14.18 2.23
C GLY A 239 -9.61 13.04 1.58
N TRP A 240 -10.23 12.44 0.57
CA TRP A 240 -9.72 11.32 -0.22
C TRP A 240 -8.70 11.82 -1.24
N ASP A 241 -7.41 11.63 -0.98
CA ASP A 241 -6.31 12.07 -1.84
C ASP A 241 -6.33 13.58 -2.19
N ASP A 242 -6.98 14.40 -1.37
CA ASP A 242 -7.11 15.84 -1.59
C ASP A 242 -6.43 16.66 -0.48
N PRO A 243 -5.31 17.34 -0.76
CA PRO A 243 -4.65 18.17 0.24
C PRO A 243 -5.31 19.53 0.46
N HIS A 244 -6.26 19.94 -0.39
CA HIS A 244 -6.78 21.30 -0.41
C HIS A 244 -8.19 21.42 0.17
N ASP A 245 -8.84 20.29 0.51
CA ASP A 245 -10.24 20.26 0.94
C ASP A 245 -11.12 21.07 -0.03
N THR A 246 -11.34 20.51 -1.22
CA THR A 246 -12.02 21.23 -2.33
C THR A 246 -13.53 21.42 -2.12
N ASN A 247 -14.08 20.92 -1.03
CA ASN A 247 -15.51 21.10 -0.67
C ASN A 247 -15.72 21.88 0.64
N GLY A 248 -14.68 22.12 1.45
CA GLY A 248 -14.74 22.90 2.68
C GLY A 248 -15.17 22.08 3.91
N ALA A 249 -15.25 20.75 3.80
CA ALA A 249 -15.69 19.89 4.90
C ALA A 249 -14.72 18.68 5.05
N PRO A 250 -14.06 18.55 6.21
CA PRO A 250 -13.10 17.46 6.44
C PRO A 250 -13.77 16.09 6.48
N SER A 251 -12.99 15.06 6.18
CA SER A 251 -13.41 13.66 6.33
C SER A 251 -12.94 13.09 7.66
N GLY A 252 -13.78 12.27 8.29
CA GLY A 252 -13.45 11.50 9.47
C GLY A 252 -12.66 10.26 9.11
N LEU A 253 -11.63 9.95 9.90
CA LEU A 253 -10.81 8.74 9.81
C LEU A 253 -10.82 8.04 11.16
N VAL A 254 -11.32 6.80 11.20
CA VAL A 254 -11.40 6.00 12.42
C VAL A 254 -10.83 4.62 12.17
N GLY A 255 -10.09 4.10 13.13
CA GLY A 255 -9.46 2.80 13.02
C GLY A 255 -9.39 2.04 14.34
N VAL A 256 -9.28 0.74 14.20
CA VAL A 256 -9.02 -0.19 15.30
C VAL A 256 -7.94 -1.15 14.87
N ASN A 257 -7.01 -1.43 15.77
CA ASN A 257 -5.90 -2.37 15.61
C ASN A 257 -5.95 -3.37 16.76
N PHE A 258 -6.08 -4.66 16.48
CA PHE A 258 -6.18 -5.74 17.47
C PHE A 258 -5.23 -6.88 17.14
N THR A 259 -4.23 -7.16 17.94
CA THR A 259 -3.19 -8.18 17.79
C THR A 259 -3.21 -9.11 19.03
N PRO A 260 -4.17 -10.05 19.11
CA PRO A 260 -4.34 -10.89 20.29
C PRO A 260 -3.22 -11.93 20.43
N ALA A 261 -2.53 -12.27 19.36
CA ALA A 261 -1.48 -13.27 19.31
C ALA A 261 -0.52 -13.03 18.15
N ASP A 262 0.71 -13.54 18.21
CA ASP A 262 1.75 -13.38 17.18
C ASP A 262 1.37 -13.97 15.82
N TRP A 263 0.47 -14.95 15.81
CA TRP A 263 -0.01 -15.60 14.59
C TRP A 263 -1.21 -14.93 13.95
N PHE A 264 -1.83 -13.96 14.64
CA PHE A 264 -3.04 -13.30 14.15
C PHE A 264 -3.01 -11.80 14.38
N ALA A 265 -3.19 -11.05 13.32
CA ALA A 265 -3.37 -9.61 13.34
C ALA A 265 -4.55 -9.22 12.43
N PHE A 266 -5.37 -8.25 12.82
CA PHE A 266 -6.53 -7.76 12.07
C PHE A 266 -6.77 -6.26 12.21
N VAL A 267 -7.16 -5.51 11.15
CA VAL A 267 -7.37 -4.06 11.08
C VAL A 267 -8.68 -3.69 10.49
N SER A 268 -9.30 -2.69 11.07
CA SER A 268 -10.42 -1.97 10.47
C SER A 268 -10.16 -0.50 10.44
N ASN A 269 -10.27 0.07 9.28
CA ASN A 269 -10.24 1.51 9.12
C ASN A 269 -11.43 1.95 8.27
N ILE A 270 -12.01 3.06 8.65
CA ILE A 270 -13.09 3.70 7.91
C ILE A 270 -12.75 5.17 7.69
N ILE A 271 -12.87 5.61 6.45
CA ILE A 271 -12.88 7.03 6.08
C ILE A 271 -14.26 7.40 5.60
N PHE A 272 -14.77 8.55 6.04
CA PHE A 272 -16.10 9.03 5.66
C PHE A 272 -16.15 10.55 5.65
N GLY A 273 -16.73 11.12 4.61
CA GLY A 273 -16.89 12.56 4.44
C GLY A 273 -17.35 12.90 3.02
N PRO A 274 -17.60 14.15 2.74
CA PRO A 274 -17.89 14.62 1.38
C PRO A 274 -16.58 14.69 0.60
N GLU A 275 -16.59 14.15 -0.65
CA GLU A 275 -15.39 14.05 -1.48
C GLU A 275 -15.56 14.67 -2.87
N GLN A 276 -16.73 15.25 -3.12
CA GLN A 276 -17.03 15.90 -4.39
C GLN A 276 -16.74 17.40 -4.30
N ARG A 277 -16.01 17.92 -5.28
CA ARG A 277 -15.65 19.33 -5.34
C ARG A 277 -16.87 20.24 -5.19
N HIS A 278 -16.79 21.25 -4.31
CA HIS A 278 -17.85 22.21 -4.00
C HIS A 278 -19.17 21.57 -3.52
N ASN A 279 -19.11 20.40 -2.89
CA ASN A 279 -20.31 19.70 -2.41
C ASN A 279 -20.06 19.03 -1.06
N GLU A 280 -20.71 19.57 -0.03
CA GLU A 280 -20.64 19.06 1.35
C GLU A 280 -21.71 18.00 1.67
N GLY A 281 -22.69 17.79 0.76
CA GLY A 281 -23.84 16.92 1.00
C GLY A 281 -23.69 15.50 0.46
N HIS A 282 -22.71 15.23 -0.40
CA HIS A 282 -22.53 13.92 -1.02
C HIS A 282 -21.41 13.14 -0.36
N THR A 283 -21.76 12.39 0.65
CA THR A 283 -20.79 11.60 1.42
C THR A 283 -20.26 10.42 0.62
N ARG A 284 -18.96 10.21 0.73
CA ARG A 284 -18.24 8.98 0.38
C ARG A 284 -17.84 8.28 1.67
N VAL A 285 -17.91 6.95 1.66
CA VAL A 285 -17.44 6.09 2.75
C VAL A 285 -16.56 4.99 2.14
N ALA A 286 -15.46 4.67 2.78
CA ALA A 286 -14.74 3.42 2.54
C ALA A 286 -14.40 2.77 3.87
N TRP A 287 -14.70 1.49 3.97
CA TRP A 287 -14.44 0.67 5.13
C TRP A 287 -13.58 -0.52 4.71
N SER A 288 -12.33 -0.53 5.14
CA SER A 288 -11.35 -1.55 4.84
C SER A 288 -11.09 -2.42 6.07
N ASN A 289 -11.00 -3.71 5.85
CA ASN A 289 -10.75 -4.75 6.85
C ASN A 289 -9.67 -5.68 6.34
N VAL A 290 -8.61 -5.85 7.13
CA VAL A 290 -7.44 -6.67 6.76
C VAL A 290 -7.13 -7.64 7.89
N ALA A 291 -7.02 -8.91 7.60
CA ALA A 291 -6.54 -9.93 8.54
C ALA A 291 -5.20 -10.50 8.05
N THR A 292 -4.22 -10.52 8.94
CA THR A 292 -2.96 -11.25 8.73
C THR A 292 -2.97 -12.48 9.60
N VAL A 293 -2.76 -13.65 8.99
CA VAL A 293 -2.75 -14.93 9.68
C VAL A 293 -1.45 -15.67 9.37
N LYS A 294 -0.73 -16.09 10.40
CA LYS A 294 0.49 -16.89 10.31
C LYS A 294 0.23 -18.26 10.93
N PRO A 295 -0.42 -19.18 10.22
CA PRO A 295 -0.85 -20.45 10.79
C PRO A 295 0.33 -21.39 11.12
N MET A 296 1.43 -21.20 10.43
CA MET A 296 2.70 -21.91 10.64
C MET A 296 3.84 -21.18 9.95
N ASP A 297 5.05 -21.34 10.41
CA ASP A 297 6.22 -20.98 9.64
C ASP A 297 6.36 -21.97 8.46
N PRO A 298 6.57 -21.53 7.21
CA PRO A 298 6.85 -20.18 6.74
C PRO A 298 5.64 -19.51 6.00
N LEU A 299 4.39 -19.83 6.34
CA LEU A 299 3.18 -19.36 5.68
C LEU A 299 2.65 -18.07 6.31
N THR A 300 2.44 -17.04 5.50
CA THR A 300 1.66 -15.85 5.85
C THR A 300 0.47 -15.72 4.91
N LEU A 301 -0.71 -15.54 5.47
CA LEU A 301 -1.95 -15.23 4.76
C LEU A 301 -2.38 -13.80 5.05
N LEU A 302 -2.71 -13.05 4.03
CA LEU A 302 -3.25 -11.70 4.10
C LEU A 302 -4.62 -11.67 3.43
N LEU A 303 -5.65 -11.35 4.19
CA LEU A 303 -7.03 -11.33 3.73
C LEU A 303 -7.57 -9.92 3.82
N GLU A 304 -8.15 -9.41 2.76
CA GLU A 304 -8.73 -8.07 2.70
C GLU A 304 -10.19 -8.12 2.26
N TYR A 305 -11.02 -7.37 2.96
CA TYR A 305 -12.36 -6.98 2.53
C TYR A 305 -12.51 -5.47 2.63
N THR A 306 -12.85 -4.83 1.52
CA THR A 306 -13.15 -3.40 1.48
C THR A 306 -14.55 -3.17 0.91
N PHE A 307 -15.34 -2.37 1.60
CA PHE A 307 -16.61 -1.82 1.13
C PHE A 307 -16.48 -0.32 0.96
N GLY A 308 -17.09 0.21 -0.10
CA GLY A 308 -17.22 1.65 -0.25
C GLY A 308 -18.54 2.06 -0.90
N SER A 309 -18.93 3.28 -0.67
CA SER A 309 -20.13 3.90 -1.28
C SER A 309 -19.94 5.40 -1.45
N GLU A 310 -20.61 5.97 -2.45
CA GLU A 310 -20.64 7.40 -2.68
C GLU A 310 -22.00 7.85 -3.21
N ILE A 311 -22.56 8.88 -2.57
CA ILE A 311 -23.83 9.50 -3.00
C ILE A 311 -23.57 10.32 -4.26
N LYS A 312 -24.38 10.09 -5.31
CA LYS A 312 -24.27 10.79 -6.61
C LYS A 312 -22.83 10.83 -7.17
N ALA A 313 -22.12 9.72 -7.03
CA ALA A 313 -20.79 9.56 -7.62
C ALA A 313 -20.80 9.84 -9.13
N SER A 314 -19.69 10.36 -9.67
CA SER A 314 -19.49 10.46 -11.11
C SER A 314 -19.40 9.06 -11.70
N THR A 315 -20.26 8.73 -12.64
CA THR A 315 -20.28 7.44 -13.35
C THR A 315 -20.29 7.68 -14.85
N PRO A 316 -19.94 6.68 -15.68
CA PRO A 316 -20.00 6.82 -17.14
C PRO A 316 -21.38 7.17 -17.69
N THR A 317 -22.44 7.03 -16.89
CA THR A 317 -23.84 7.30 -17.28
C THR A 317 -24.48 8.46 -16.52
N GLY A 318 -23.69 9.32 -15.89
CA GLY A 318 -24.11 10.47 -15.11
C GLY A 318 -23.97 10.24 -13.60
N ASN A 319 -24.32 11.24 -12.81
CA ASN A 319 -24.14 11.17 -11.35
C ASN A 319 -25.18 10.26 -10.70
N LYS A 320 -24.76 9.17 -10.07
CA LYS A 320 -25.60 8.17 -9.41
C LYS A 320 -24.95 7.68 -8.13
N ASN A 321 -25.78 7.18 -7.21
CA ASN A 321 -25.26 6.47 -6.05
C ASN A 321 -24.49 5.24 -6.53
N SER A 322 -23.31 5.05 -6.01
CA SER A 322 -22.41 3.97 -6.38
C SER A 322 -21.91 3.25 -5.15
N GLN A 323 -21.66 1.96 -5.32
CA GLN A 323 -21.04 1.11 -4.30
C GLN A 323 -19.93 0.29 -4.94
N TRP A 324 -18.93 -0.07 -4.13
CA TRP A 324 -17.87 -0.97 -4.56
C TRP A 324 -17.47 -1.91 -3.44
N TYR A 325 -16.99 -3.08 -3.83
CA TYR A 325 -16.55 -4.14 -2.92
C TYR A 325 -15.26 -4.74 -3.45
N ALA A 326 -14.32 -4.98 -2.56
CA ALA A 326 -13.09 -5.71 -2.86
C ALA A 326 -12.92 -6.87 -1.88
N PHE A 327 -12.52 -8.02 -2.42
CA PHE A 327 -12.15 -9.21 -1.66
C PHE A 327 -10.82 -9.68 -2.21
N ALA A 328 -9.76 -9.58 -1.43
CA ALA A 328 -8.43 -10.05 -1.82
C ALA A 328 -7.87 -11.02 -0.80
N ALA A 329 -7.16 -12.03 -1.29
CA ALA A 329 -6.43 -12.99 -0.48
C ALA A 329 -5.04 -13.18 -1.06
N THR A 330 -4.00 -12.99 -0.24
CA THR A 330 -2.60 -13.23 -0.58
C THR A 330 -2.03 -14.28 0.35
N GLY A 331 -1.45 -15.34 -0.20
CA GLY A 331 -0.68 -16.33 0.54
C GLY A 331 0.79 -16.23 0.15
N SER A 332 1.68 -16.06 1.13
CA SER A 332 3.12 -15.97 0.93
C SER A 332 3.83 -17.12 1.63
N TRP A 333 4.73 -17.78 0.90
CA TRP A 333 5.48 -18.94 1.39
C TRP A 333 6.98 -18.73 1.25
N GLY A 334 7.70 -18.79 2.36
CA GLY A 334 9.16 -18.75 2.42
C GLY A 334 9.77 -20.14 2.21
N TRP A 335 10.39 -20.37 1.05
CA TRP A 335 11.05 -21.63 0.73
C TRP A 335 12.43 -21.73 1.38
N THR A 336 13.12 -20.60 1.45
CA THR A 336 14.41 -20.43 2.09
C THR A 336 14.52 -19.01 2.62
N ASP A 337 15.58 -18.68 3.36
CA ASP A 337 15.85 -17.31 3.83
C ASP A 337 16.00 -16.29 2.68
N ARG A 338 16.28 -16.76 1.46
CA ARG A 338 16.51 -15.93 0.27
C ARG A 338 15.40 -16.00 -0.76
N PHE A 339 14.58 -17.04 -0.77
CA PHE A 339 13.56 -17.24 -1.81
C PHE A 339 12.19 -17.44 -1.20
N PHE A 340 11.23 -16.65 -1.68
CA PHE A 340 9.82 -16.80 -1.33
C PHE A 340 8.92 -16.56 -2.55
N THR A 341 7.72 -17.11 -2.49
CA THR A 341 6.68 -16.92 -3.50
C THR A 341 5.41 -16.41 -2.84
N SER A 342 4.61 -15.69 -3.60
CA SER A 342 3.30 -15.23 -3.15
C SER A 342 2.26 -15.41 -4.26
N LEU A 343 1.07 -15.83 -3.85
CA LEU A 343 -0.12 -15.96 -4.70
C LEU A 343 -1.20 -15.03 -4.17
N ARG A 344 -1.67 -14.11 -5.02
CA ARG A 344 -2.84 -13.27 -4.72
C ARG A 344 -3.98 -13.63 -5.64
N THR A 345 -5.20 -13.63 -5.11
CA THR A 345 -6.45 -13.67 -5.87
C THR A 345 -7.38 -12.57 -5.38
N GLU A 346 -8.13 -11.98 -6.30
CA GLU A 346 -9.00 -10.86 -5.97
C GLU A 346 -10.29 -10.87 -6.80
N LEU A 347 -11.35 -10.37 -6.19
CA LEU A 347 -12.61 -9.99 -6.83
C LEU A 347 -12.92 -8.53 -6.43
N PHE A 348 -13.10 -7.66 -7.43
CA PHE A 348 -13.48 -6.27 -7.28
C PHE A 348 -14.79 -6.00 -8.02
N LEU A 349 -15.80 -5.50 -7.32
CA LEU A 349 -17.11 -5.17 -7.85
C LEU A 349 -17.31 -3.66 -7.76
N ASP A 350 -17.55 -2.99 -8.89
CA ASP A 350 -17.79 -1.55 -9.00
C ASP A 350 -19.17 -1.29 -9.58
N GLU A 351 -20.16 -1.19 -8.70
CA GLU A 351 -21.53 -0.87 -9.07
C GLU A 351 -21.64 0.58 -9.50
N GLY A 352 -22.04 0.80 -10.75
CA GLY A 352 -22.06 2.13 -11.37
C GLY A 352 -20.77 2.51 -12.09
N ALA A 353 -19.71 1.71 -11.99
CA ALA A 353 -18.40 1.97 -12.59
C ALA A 353 -17.79 3.33 -12.17
N SER A 354 -18.03 3.78 -10.94
CA SER A 354 -17.56 5.08 -10.45
C SER A 354 -16.08 5.08 -10.11
N ARG A 355 -15.52 3.93 -9.73
CA ARG A 355 -14.13 3.78 -9.35
C ARG A 355 -13.24 3.49 -10.54
N THR A 356 -13.71 2.64 -11.44
CA THR A 356 -12.95 2.24 -12.64
C THR A 356 -13.22 3.15 -13.84
N LEU A 357 -14.34 3.86 -13.87
CA LEU A 357 -14.84 4.61 -15.02
C LEU A 357 -14.81 3.80 -16.32
N GLY A 358 -14.83 2.45 -16.21
CA GLY A 358 -14.74 1.53 -17.32
C GLY A 358 -13.37 1.44 -17.99
N PHE A 359 -12.31 1.99 -17.39
CA PHE A 359 -10.93 2.03 -17.91
C PHE A 359 -10.89 2.40 -19.40
N ALA A 360 -10.57 1.42 -20.29
CA ALA A 360 -10.47 1.59 -21.73
C ALA A 360 -11.76 1.24 -22.48
N ALA A 361 -12.91 1.15 -21.81
CA ALA A 361 -14.17 0.85 -22.47
C ALA A 361 -14.52 1.89 -23.54
N THR A 362 -14.88 1.43 -24.73
CA THR A 362 -15.25 2.30 -25.86
C THR A 362 -16.69 2.81 -25.80
N LYS A 363 -17.48 2.30 -24.87
CA LYS A 363 -18.88 2.69 -24.61
C LYS A 363 -19.09 2.83 -23.09
N PRO A 364 -20.01 3.72 -22.65
CA PRO A 364 -20.40 3.79 -21.25
C PRO A 364 -20.85 2.43 -20.75
N ILE A 365 -20.30 1.97 -19.64
CA ILE A 365 -20.65 0.70 -19.00
C ILE A 365 -21.15 0.94 -17.59
N PHE A 366 -22.02 0.06 -17.15
CA PHE A 366 -22.54 -0.02 -15.79
C PHE A 366 -21.97 -1.27 -15.16
N ASN A 367 -21.71 -1.29 -13.89
CA ASN A 367 -21.33 -2.46 -13.13
C ASN A 367 -20.16 -3.21 -13.75
N VAL A 368 -18.98 -2.86 -13.30
CA VAL A 368 -17.73 -3.55 -13.64
C VAL A 368 -17.41 -4.56 -12.54
N SER A 369 -17.20 -5.80 -12.93
CA SER A 369 -16.64 -6.83 -12.04
C SER A 369 -15.28 -7.22 -12.60
N LEU A 370 -14.27 -7.13 -11.76
CA LEU A 370 -12.88 -7.47 -12.07
C LEU A 370 -12.44 -8.62 -11.19
N GLY A 371 -11.65 -9.53 -11.74
CA GLY A 371 -10.96 -10.53 -10.96
C GLY A 371 -9.52 -10.63 -11.39
N GLU A 372 -8.66 -11.12 -10.50
CA GLU A 372 -7.25 -11.39 -10.82
C GLU A 372 -6.69 -12.58 -10.06
N VAL A 373 -5.67 -13.20 -10.66
CA VAL A 373 -4.74 -14.12 -10.01
C VAL A 373 -3.33 -13.67 -10.34
N THR A 374 -2.50 -13.48 -9.32
CA THR A 374 -1.12 -13.03 -9.45
C THR A 374 -0.19 -13.98 -8.70
N LEU A 375 0.82 -14.50 -9.41
CA LEU A 375 1.90 -15.28 -8.83
C LEU A 375 3.19 -14.47 -8.95
N ALA A 376 3.87 -14.26 -7.84
CA ALA A 376 5.17 -13.61 -7.80
C ALA A 376 6.22 -14.48 -7.09
N GLY A 377 7.46 -14.35 -7.53
CA GLY A 377 8.63 -14.93 -6.89
C GLY A 377 9.65 -13.83 -6.59
N THR A 378 10.21 -13.85 -5.40
CA THR A 378 11.24 -12.92 -4.94
C THR A 378 12.49 -13.67 -4.51
N TYR A 379 13.65 -13.23 -5.00
CA TYR A 379 14.94 -13.72 -4.58
C TYR A 379 15.79 -12.59 -3.99
N LYS A 380 16.29 -12.78 -2.79
CA LYS A 380 17.19 -11.85 -2.08
C LYS A 380 18.64 -12.16 -2.48
N PHE A 381 19.21 -11.38 -3.37
CA PHE A 381 20.64 -11.50 -3.72
C PHE A 381 21.52 -11.11 -2.53
N THR A 382 21.15 -10.01 -1.86
CA THR A 382 21.72 -9.56 -0.59
C THR A 382 20.61 -9.12 0.37
N LYS A 383 20.96 -8.61 1.56
CA LYS A 383 19.99 -7.98 2.47
C LYS A 383 19.34 -6.72 1.87
N MET A 384 20.01 -6.06 0.92
CA MET A 384 19.60 -4.81 0.30
C MET A 384 19.06 -4.98 -1.13
N LEU A 385 19.52 -5.99 -1.89
CA LEU A 385 19.16 -6.19 -3.29
C LEU A 385 18.23 -7.39 -3.49
N LEU A 386 17.09 -7.13 -4.10
CA LEU A 386 16.07 -8.12 -4.44
C LEU A 386 15.81 -8.13 -5.95
N GLY A 387 15.67 -9.34 -6.51
CA GLY A 387 15.12 -9.56 -7.84
C GLY A 387 13.75 -10.22 -7.73
N ARG A 388 12.80 -9.76 -8.55
CA ARG A 388 11.40 -10.20 -8.49
C ARG A 388 10.88 -10.49 -9.89
N ALA A 389 10.02 -11.50 -9.99
CA ALA A 389 9.31 -11.83 -11.23
C ALA A 389 7.85 -12.11 -10.89
N GLU A 390 6.95 -11.69 -11.76
CA GLU A 390 5.51 -11.80 -11.56
C GLU A 390 4.81 -12.15 -12.87
N VAL A 391 3.79 -13.00 -12.77
CA VAL A 391 2.77 -13.19 -13.80
C VAL A 391 1.40 -12.95 -13.20
N ARG A 392 0.57 -12.19 -13.92
CA ARG A 392 -0.78 -11.83 -13.49
C ARG A 392 -1.77 -12.04 -14.63
N GLN A 393 -2.91 -12.66 -14.31
CA GLN A 393 -4.07 -12.78 -15.16
C GLN A 393 -5.20 -11.94 -14.59
N ASP A 394 -5.67 -10.97 -15.36
CA ASP A 394 -6.88 -10.19 -15.09
C ASP A 394 -8.03 -10.65 -15.97
N TRP A 395 -9.25 -10.57 -15.44
CA TRP A 395 -10.49 -10.74 -16.20
C TRP A 395 -11.58 -9.79 -15.72
N ALA A 396 -12.53 -9.50 -16.61
CA ALA A 396 -13.67 -8.64 -16.34
C ALA A 396 -14.95 -9.18 -16.96
N ASN A 397 -16.10 -8.78 -16.41
CA ASN A 397 -17.41 -9.07 -17.01
C ASN A 397 -17.69 -8.22 -18.26
N ARG A 398 -16.83 -7.26 -18.60
CA ARG A 398 -16.93 -6.32 -19.72
C ARG A 398 -15.57 -6.09 -20.35
N PRO A 399 -15.49 -5.68 -21.64
CA PRO A 399 -14.23 -5.28 -22.27
C PRO A 399 -13.74 -3.95 -21.69
N VAL A 400 -12.84 -3.98 -20.71
CA VAL A 400 -12.31 -2.80 -20.00
C VAL A 400 -10.80 -2.68 -20.12
N PHE A 401 -10.09 -3.75 -20.48
CA PHE A 401 -8.63 -3.71 -20.63
C PHE A 401 -8.25 -3.31 -22.04
N GLN A 402 -7.43 -2.28 -22.16
CA GLN A 402 -6.97 -1.79 -23.48
C GLN A 402 -6.25 -2.90 -24.25
N ARG A 403 -6.61 -3.06 -25.55
CA ARG A 403 -5.96 -3.97 -26.50
C ARG A 403 -5.59 -3.20 -27.77
N GLY A 404 -4.30 -3.18 -28.10
CA GLY A 404 -3.82 -2.37 -29.22
C GLY A 404 -4.21 -0.90 -29.08
N SER A 405 -4.62 -0.27 -30.16
CA SER A 405 -5.11 1.12 -30.19
C SER A 405 -6.63 1.16 -30.33
N GLY A 406 -7.30 1.82 -29.38
CA GLY A 406 -8.76 2.09 -29.46
C GLY A 406 -9.67 0.86 -29.34
N LYS A 407 -9.16 -0.28 -28.87
CA LYS A 407 -9.93 -1.50 -28.58
C LYS A 407 -9.82 -1.84 -27.10
N ALA A 408 -10.79 -2.58 -26.60
CA ALA A 408 -10.77 -3.16 -25.25
C ALA A 408 -11.07 -4.66 -25.29
N ASP A 409 -10.55 -5.39 -24.31
CA ASP A 409 -10.76 -6.83 -24.08
C ASP A 409 -11.26 -7.04 -22.64
N ALA A 410 -11.89 -8.17 -22.39
CA ALA A 410 -12.33 -8.59 -21.07
C ALA A 410 -11.21 -9.32 -20.29
N ASN A 411 -10.12 -9.65 -20.93
CA ASN A 411 -9.00 -10.38 -20.34
C ASN A 411 -7.66 -9.70 -20.63
N GLN A 412 -6.71 -9.88 -19.73
CA GLN A 412 -5.35 -9.36 -19.85
C GLN A 412 -4.39 -10.26 -19.08
N THR A 413 -3.33 -10.75 -19.74
CA THR A 413 -2.20 -11.39 -19.05
C THR A 413 -1.04 -10.41 -19.02
N THR A 414 -0.40 -10.24 -17.87
CA THR A 414 0.78 -9.39 -17.74
C THR A 414 1.92 -10.13 -17.07
N MET A 415 3.13 -9.72 -17.41
CA MET A 415 4.38 -10.19 -16.79
C MET A 415 5.18 -8.97 -16.35
N ALA A 416 5.85 -9.09 -15.22
CA ALA A 416 6.74 -8.05 -14.72
C ALA A 416 8.03 -8.68 -14.17
N VAL A 417 9.15 -7.96 -14.33
CA VAL A 417 10.39 -8.22 -13.62
C VAL A 417 10.85 -6.92 -12.96
N GLN A 418 11.43 -7.04 -11.77
CA GLN A 418 11.81 -5.87 -10.96
C GLN A 418 13.13 -6.12 -10.26
N LEU A 419 13.95 -5.08 -10.19
CA LEU A 419 15.06 -4.98 -9.25
C LEU A 419 14.75 -3.90 -8.24
N LEU A 420 14.89 -4.24 -6.97
CA LEU A 420 14.64 -3.35 -5.84
C LEU A 420 15.89 -3.36 -4.95
N TYR A 421 16.46 -2.17 -4.74
CA TYR A 421 17.58 -1.95 -3.83
C TYR A 421 17.13 -1.06 -2.68
N GLN A 422 17.36 -1.47 -1.45
CA GLN A 422 16.96 -0.74 -0.24
C GLN A 422 18.12 -0.62 0.75
N TYR A 423 18.20 0.49 1.49
CA TYR A 423 19.26 0.76 2.47
C TYR A 423 18.74 1.50 3.71
#